data_309ad226ef1632b2dca64a1ea339bbb5
#
_entry.id   309ad226ef1632b2dca64a1ea339bbb5
#
_cell.length_a   1.000
_cell.length_b   1.000
_cell.length_c   1.000
_cell.angle_alpha   90.00
_cell.angle_beta   90.00
_cell.angle_gamma   90.00
#
_symmetry.space_group_name_H-M   'P 1'
#
loop_
_entity.id
_entity.type
_entity.pdbx_description
1 polymer ?
#
loop_
_entity_poly.entity_id
_entity_poly.type
_entity_poly.pdbx_seq_one_letter_code
_entity_poly.pdbx_strand_id
1 'polypeptide(L)'
;MPLKRKKTMMVIGAVLVMMVLFGMLGQRLTPKSTREQLESSRTCRLCDLSGTDLQGADLSGADLTGAILKDTDLTGARLNHAELTHADVRYARIQDAVLDGATWVNGQTCGPDSIGRCLTPDTAALMASRQCPDCNLKAATLASLDLEGAFLKGANLSRASLSQASLAGADLTRANLTQAVARYTGFQKSLLLEVDFTEANLTASDFSEAYLRKTLLVNAILSDAVLEKADLRQAVLHGAVMTGARLTGADLSGVSLKMADLSQADFTGANLNGANLVGAIIDGATFADAYLVGAVWINGKRCEAGSIGRCNQ
;
A
#
# COMPACT_ATOMS: atom_id res chain seq x y z
N MET A 1 -68.03 -10.18 -34.29
CA MET A 1 -66.65 -9.83 -34.16
C MET A 1 -66.13 -10.40 -32.87
N PRO A 2 -65.36 -11.48 -32.87
CA PRO A 2 -64.60 -11.85 -31.71
C PRO A 2 -63.17 -12.30 -32.09
N LEU A 3 -62.18 -11.52 -31.73
CA LEU A 3 -60.77 -11.93 -31.85
C LEU A 3 -59.91 -11.24 -30.79
N LYS A 4 -59.98 -11.72 -29.54
CA LYS A 4 -59.00 -11.29 -28.51
C LYS A 4 -58.87 -12.26 -27.31
N ARG A 5 -59.01 -13.57 -27.47
CA ARG A 5 -58.88 -14.55 -26.36
C ARG A 5 -57.86 -15.69 -26.56
N LYS A 6 -56.99 -15.64 -27.58
CA LYS A 6 -56.04 -16.74 -27.83
C LYS A 6 -54.57 -16.46 -27.46
N LYS A 7 -54.18 -15.23 -27.05
CA LYS A 7 -52.78 -14.93 -26.68
C LYS A 7 -52.45 -15.05 -25.17
N THR A 8 -53.47 -15.05 -24.29
CA THR A 8 -53.22 -15.08 -22.83
C THR A 8 -53.08 -16.52 -22.32
N MET A 9 -53.54 -17.55 -23.04
CA MET A 9 -53.43 -18.94 -22.57
C MET A 9 -52.08 -19.60 -22.90
N MET A 10 -51.32 -19.07 -23.86
CA MET A 10 -50.02 -19.65 -24.25
C MET A 10 -48.84 -19.21 -23.32
N VAL A 11 -49.02 -18.07 -22.64
CA VAL A 11 -48.00 -17.55 -21.70
C VAL A 11 -48.09 -18.24 -20.33
N ILE A 12 -49.33 -18.63 -19.92
CA ILE A 12 -49.54 -19.32 -18.64
C ILE A 12 -49.04 -20.77 -18.72
N GLY A 13 -49.14 -21.44 -19.87
CA GLY A 13 -48.61 -22.79 -20.08
C GLY A 13 -47.08 -22.86 -20.05
N ALA A 14 -46.37 -21.87 -20.57
CA ALA A 14 -44.92 -21.80 -20.59
C ALA A 14 -44.33 -21.54 -19.17
N VAL A 15 -44.99 -20.71 -18.37
CA VAL A 15 -44.56 -20.43 -16.98
C VAL A 15 -44.83 -21.61 -16.07
N LEU A 16 -45.94 -22.36 -16.26
CA LEU A 16 -46.23 -23.57 -15.48
C LEU A 16 -45.28 -24.73 -15.84
N VAL A 17 -44.89 -24.90 -17.10
CA VAL A 17 -43.91 -25.93 -17.50
C VAL A 17 -42.51 -25.60 -16.98
N MET A 18 -42.12 -24.32 -16.91
CA MET A 18 -40.86 -23.92 -16.24
C MET A 18 -40.89 -24.12 -14.72
N MET A 19 -42.04 -23.90 -14.06
CA MET A 19 -42.17 -24.17 -12.62
C MET A 19 -42.21 -25.67 -12.28
N VAL A 20 -42.73 -26.52 -13.17
CA VAL A 20 -42.76 -27.98 -12.96
C VAL A 20 -41.37 -28.60 -13.22
N LEU A 21 -40.59 -28.07 -14.17
CA LEU A 21 -39.22 -28.51 -14.40
C LEU A 21 -38.26 -28.04 -13.27
N PHE A 22 -38.56 -26.95 -12.57
CA PHE A 22 -37.83 -26.53 -11.40
C PHE A 22 -38.24 -27.23 -10.11
N GLY A 23 -39.41 -27.89 -10.07
CA GLY A 23 -39.94 -28.60 -8.90
C GLY A 23 -39.56 -30.06 -8.80
N MET A 24 -39.00 -30.69 -9.85
CA MET A 24 -38.66 -32.13 -9.86
C MET A 24 -37.21 -32.49 -9.63
N LEU A 25 -36.30 -31.48 -9.57
CA LEU A 25 -34.94 -31.67 -9.09
C LEU A 25 -34.79 -30.95 -7.74
N GLY A 26 -35.26 -31.61 -6.69
CA GLY A 26 -35.14 -31.16 -5.29
C GLY A 26 -33.69 -31.15 -4.75
N GLN A 27 -32.72 -30.82 -5.57
CA GLN A 27 -31.40 -30.33 -5.12
C GLN A 27 -31.44 -28.81 -5.22
N ARG A 28 -31.64 -28.12 -4.08
CA ARG A 28 -31.22 -26.74 -3.93
C ARG A 28 -29.72 -26.74 -4.22
N LEU A 29 -29.35 -26.37 -5.46
CA LEU A 29 -27.99 -25.97 -5.75
C LEU A 29 -27.74 -24.74 -4.86
N THR A 30 -27.10 -24.96 -3.72
CA THR A 30 -26.54 -23.85 -2.96
C THR A 30 -25.61 -23.10 -3.91
N PRO A 31 -25.69 -21.77 -4.01
CA PRO A 31 -24.74 -21.05 -4.83
C PRO A 31 -23.33 -21.47 -4.36
N LYS A 32 -22.50 -21.94 -5.32
CA LYS A 32 -21.11 -22.27 -5.01
C LYS A 32 -20.47 -21.06 -4.34
N SER A 33 -19.70 -21.30 -3.29
CA SER A 33 -18.90 -20.24 -2.67
C SER A 33 -17.98 -19.62 -3.73
N THR A 34 -17.58 -18.37 -3.55
CA THR A 34 -16.61 -17.69 -4.44
C THR A 34 -15.38 -18.58 -4.66
N ARG A 35 -14.91 -19.26 -3.62
CA ARG A 35 -13.81 -20.20 -3.67
C ARG A 35 -14.09 -21.36 -4.63
N GLU A 36 -15.21 -22.08 -4.47
CA GLU A 36 -15.57 -23.23 -5.32
C GLU A 36 -15.76 -22.83 -6.79
N GLN A 37 -16.28 -21.61 -7.03
CA GLN A 37 -16.42 -21.08 -8.38
C GLN A 37 -15.04 -20.84 -8.99
N LEU A 38 -14.11 -20.23 -8.26
CA LEU A 38 -12.76 -19.92 -8.71
C LEU A 38 -11.94 -21.20 -8.93
N GLU A 39 -11.98 -22.15 -7.99
CA GLU A 39 -11.30 -23.44 -8.12
C GLU A 39 -11.80 -24.26 -9.32
N SER A 40 -13.09 -24.14 -9.66
CA SER A 40 -13.68 -24.87 -10.81
C SER A 40 -13.48 -24.17 -12.15
N SER A 41 -13.55 -22.85 -12.21
CA SER A 41 -13.42 -22.06 -13.45
C SER A 41 -11.98 -21.79 -13.83
N ARG A 42 -11.07 -21.74 -12.84
CA ARG A 42 -9.66 -21.33 -13.00
C ARG A 42 -9.48 -19.96 -13.64
N THR A 43 -10.51 -19.11 -13.65
CA THR A 43 -10.39 -17.79 -14.25
C THR A 43 -11.17 -16.75 -13.45
N CYS A 44 -10.55 -15.63 -13.17
CA CYS A 44 -11.13 -14.48 -12.49
C CYS A 44 -10.38 -13.20 -12.89
N ARG A 45 -10.38 -12.93 -14.20
CA ARG A 45 -9.73 -11.70 -14.73
C ARG A 45 -10.50 -10.47 -14.28
N LEU A 46 -9.79 -9.45 -13.79
CA LEU A 46 -10.35 -8.15 -13.38
C LEU A 46 -11.47 -8.27 -12.32
N CYS A 47 -11.64 -9.42 -11.67
CA CYS A 47 -12.68 -9.59 -10.66
C CYS A 47 -12.25 -9.02 -9.31
N ASP A 48 -13.22 -8.73 -8.46
CA ASP A 48 -12.99 -8.27 -7.08
C ASP A 48 -13.11 -9.47 -6.13
N LEU A 49 -11.97 -9.85 -5.54
CA LEU A 49 -11.82 -10.87 -4.51
C LEU A 49 -11.40 -10.26 -3.18
N SER A 50 -11.54 -8.93 -3.02
CA SER A 50 -11.11 -8.23 -1.81
C SER A 50 -11.70 -8.84 -0.55
N GLY A 51 -10.85 -9.09 0.44
CA GLY A 51 -11.25 -9.63 1.74
C GLY A 51 -11.81 -11.06 1.72
N THR A 52 -11.72 -11.79 0.59
CA THR A 52 -12.21 -13.18 0.51
C THR A 52 -11.26 -14.14 1.25
N ASP A 53 -11.82 -15.21 1.80
CA ASP A 53 -11.07 -16.33 2.37
C ASP A 53 -10.79 -17.38 1.28
N LEU A 54 -9.53 -17.45 0.85
CA LEU A 54 -9.00 -18.41 -0.11
C LEU A 54 -7.87 -19.27 0.52
N GLN A 55 -7.87 -19.36 1.86
CA GLN A 55 -6.87 -20.16 2.59
C GLN A 55 -6.84 -21.61 2.09
N GLY A 56 -5.66 -22.09 1.69
CA GLY A 56 -5.45 -23.43 1.17
C GLY A 56 -6.20 -23.74 -0.14
N ALA A 57 -6.76 -22.73 -0.84
CA ALA A 57 -7.43 -22.94 -2.13
C ALA A 57 -6.46 -23.47 -3.19
N ASP A 58 -6.92 -24.37 -4.06
CA ASP A 58 -6.16 -24.79 -5.24
C ASP A 58 -6.46 -23.88 -6.42
N LEU A 59 -5.58 -22.89 -6.62
CA LEU A 59 -5.61 -21.91 -7.70
C LEU A 59 -4.48 -22.15 -8.72
N SER A 60 -3.96 -23.38 -8.78
CA SER A 60 -2.89 -23.73 -9.71
C SER A 60 -3.33 -23.50 -11.16
N GLY A 61 -2.52 -22.73 -11.91
CA GLY A 61 -2.82 -22.34 -13.28
C GLY A 61 -4.00 -21.38 -13.45
N ALA A 62 -4.51 -20.79 -12.37
CA ALA A 62 -5.63 -19.84 -12.46
C ALA A 62 -5.21 -18.54 -13.15
N ASP A 63 -6.09 -17.99 -13.98
CA ASP A 63 -5.93 -16.65 -14.58
C ASP A 63 -6.59 -15.61 -13.64
N LEU A 64 -5.76 -14.92 -12.88
CA LEU A 64 -6.10 -13.84 -11.95
C LEU A 64 -5.61 -12.48 -12.47
N THR A 65 -5.40 -12.36 -13.78
CA THR A 65 -4.90 -11.12 -14.40
C THR A 65 -5.75 -9.92 -14.01
N GLY A 66 -5.12 -8.92 -13.39
CA GLY A 66 -5.79 -7.68 -12.97
C GLY A 66 -6.83 -7.86 -11.84
N ALA A 67 -6.93 -9.03 -11.21
CA ALA A 67 -7.84 -9.26 -10.10
C ALA A 67 -7.52 -8.36 -8.90
N ILE A 68 -8.54 -7.94 -8.15
CA ILE A 68 -8.37 -7.20 -6.90
C ILE A 68 -8.34 -8.22 -5.76
N LEU A 69 -7.14 -8.50 -5.24
CA LEU A 69 -6.87 -9.43 -4.14
C LEU A 69 -6.53 -8.69 -2.83
N LYS A 70 -6.93 -7.42 -2.72
CA LYS A 70 -6.69 -6.60 -1.54
C LYS A 70 -7.31 -7.25 -0.31
N ASP A 71 -6.55 -7.35 0.79
CA ASP A 71 -7.00 -7.94 2.06
C ASP A 71 -7.44 -9.43 1.95
N THR A 72 -7.20 -10.11 0.83
CA THR A 72 -7.55 -11.53 0.61
C THR A 72 -6.65 -12.44 1.44
N ASP A 73 -7.21 -13.50 2.01
CA ASP A 73 -6.43 -14.54 2.68
C ASP A 73 -6.10 -15.68 1.71
N LEU A 74 -4.84 -15.75 1.27
CA LEU A 74 -4.28 -16.78 0.42
C LEU A 74 -3.30 -17.68 1.19
N THR A 75 -3.36 -17.67 2.53
CA THR A 75 -2.47 -18.48 3.37
C THR A 75 -2.51 -19.95 2.95
N GLY A 76 -1.37 -20.53 2.61
CA GLY A 76 -1.25 -21.93 2.16
C GLY A 76 -1.94 -22.24 0.82
N ALA A 77 -2.43 -21.24 0.07
CA ALA A 77 -3.03 -21.48 -1.24
C ALA A 77 -2.00 -22.02 -2.26
N ARG A 78 -2.47 -22.82 -3.19
CA ARG A 78 -1.64 -23.29 -4.32
C ARG A 78 -1.87 -22.38 -5.53
N LEU A 79 -0.85 -21.64 -5.90
CA LEU A 79 -0.83 -20.69 -7.02
C LEU A 79 0.21 -21.07 -8.07
N ASN A 80 0.64 -22.35 -8.10
CA ASN A 80 1.61 -22.84 -9.09
C ASN A 80 1.15 -22.49 -10.50
N HIS A 81 2.01 -21.84 -11.29
CA HIS A 81 1.73 -21.43 -12.67
C HIS A 81 0.50 -20.51 -12.83
N ALA A 82 0.00 -19.91 -11.77
CA ALA A 82 -1.09 -18.93 -11.86
C ALA A 82 -0.62 -17.64 -12.52
N GLU A 83 -1.52 -16.96 -13.23
CA GLU A 83 -1.27 -15.67 -13.88
C GLU A 83 -1.84 -14.53 -13.01
N LEU A 84 -0.96 -13.75 -12.38
CA LEU A 84 -1.34 -12.63 -11.51
C LEU A 84 -0.94 -11.27 -12.09
N THR A 85 -0.57 -11.18 -13.36
CA THR A 85 -0.13 -9.92 -13.98
C THR A 85 -1.15 -8.80 -13.71
N HIS A 86 -0.67 -7.66 -13.21
CA HIS A 86 -1.48 -6.50 -12.83
C HIS A 86 -2.48 -6.71 -11.68
N ALA A 87 -2.49 -7.85 -10.98
CA ALA A 87 -3.34 -8.03 -9.81
C ALA A 87 -2.97 -7.05 -8.68
N ASP A 88 -3.95 -6.64 -7.89
CA ASP A 88 -3.73 -5.83 -6.68
C ASP A 88 -3.68 -6.75 -5.45
N VAL A 89 -2.47 -7.07 -5.02
CA VAL A 89 -2.20 -7.95 -3.87
C VAL A 89 -1.92 -7.19 -2.57
N ARG A 90 -2.22 -5.89 -2.50
CA ARG A 90 -1.98 -5.10 -1.29
C ARG A 90 -2.73 -5.70 -0.10
N TYR A 91 -2.02 -5.86 1.02
CA TYR A 91 -2.53 -6.45 2.25
C TYR A 91 -3.02 -7.91 2.12
N ALA A 92 -2.83 -8.56 0.98
CA ALA A 92 -3.12 -9.98 0.85
C ALA A 92 -2.18 -10.80 1.76
N ARG A 93 -2.73 -11.80 2.45
CA ARG A 93 -1.94 -12.76 3.22
C ARG A 93 -1.59 -13.93 2.32
N ILE A 94 -0.30 -14.09 2.00
CA ILE A 94 0.22 -15.16 1.14
C ILE A 94 1.20 -16.08 1.88
N GLN A 95 1.15 -16.06 3.23
CA GLN A 95 2.01 -16.94 4.02
C GLN A 95 1.79 -18.40 3.60
N ASP A 96 2.87 -19.14 3.44
CA ASP A 96 2.88 -20.54 3.02
C ASP A 96 2.19 -20.83 1.66
N ALA A 97 1.78 -19.80 0.89
CA ALA A 97 1.25 -19.97 -0.45
C ALA A 97 2.36 -20.46 -1.40
N VAL A 98 2.04 -21.44 -2.27
CA VAL A 98 2.98 -21.99 -3.24
C VAL A 98 2.83 -21.27 -4.58
N LEU A 99 3.90 -20.59 -5.04
CA LEU A 99 3.91 -19.68 -6.18
C LEU A 99 4.83 -20.14 -7.32
N ASP A 100 5.35 -21.38 -7.27
CA ASP A 100 6.32 -21.87 -8.25
C ASP A 100 5.78 -21.76 -9.67
N GLY A 101 6.54 -21.11 -10.55
CA GLY A 101 6.15 -20.90 -11.94
C GLY A 101 5.00 -19.91 -12.16
N ALA A 102 4.44 -19.30 -11.10
CA ALA A 102 3.41 -18.28 -11.26
C ALA A 102 3.99 -17.02 -11.92
N THR A 103 3.18 -16.32 -12.74
CA THR A 103 3.54 -15.00 -13.23
C THR A 103 3.06 -13.97 -12.22
N TRP A 104 3.99 -13.28 -11.57
CA TRP A 104 3.68 -12.30 -10.52
C TRP A 104 3.10 -11.01 -11.09
N VAL A 105 2.61 -10.13 -10.22
CA VAL A 105 1.89 -8.90 -10.59
C VAL A 105 2.72 -7.89 -11.42
N ASN A 106 4.04 -8.03 -11.44
CA ASN A 106 4.97 -7.24 -12.24
C ASN A 106 5.32 -7.91 -13.58
N GLY A 107 4.73 -9.07 -13.90
CA GLY A 107 4.98 -9.85 -15.11
C GLY A 107 6.21 -10.76 -15.05
N GLN A 108 6.90 -10.84 -13.91
CA GLN A 108 8.02 -11.76 -13.74
C GLN A 108 7.54 -13.13 -13.26
N THR A 109 8.20 -14.20 -13.73
CA THR A 109 7.89 -15.56 -13.28
C THR A 109 8.56 -15.83 -11.94
N CYS A 110 7.81 -16.38 -11.00
CA CYS A 110 8.32 -16.84 -9.71
C CYS A 110 9.15 -18.11 -9.92
N GLY A 111 10.35 -18.15 -9.38
CA GLY A 111 11.24 -19.31 -9.44
C GLY A 111 10.78 -20.45 -8.54
N PRO A 112 11.50 -21.57 -8.55
CA PRO A 112 11.27 -22.70 -7.64
C PRO A 112 11.40 -22.26 -6.17
N ASP A 113 10.77 -22.99 -5.28
CA ASP A 113 10.74 -22.71 -3.83
C ASP A 113 10.12 -21.35 -3.45
N SER A 114 9.28 -20.78 -4.32
CA SER A 114 8.52 -19.56 -4.07
C SER A 114 7.37 -19.85 -3.11
N ILE A 115 7.67 -19.92 -1.82
CA ILE A 115 6.69 -20.16 -0.75
C ILE A 115 6.51 -18.88 0.06
N GLY A 116 5.26 -18.43 0.20
CA GLY A 116 4.92 -17.20 0.93
C GLY A 116 5.45 -15.91 0.27
N ARG A 117 6.19 -16.01 -0.82
CA ARG A 117 6.69 -14.89 -1.63
C ARG A 117 7.10 -15.34 -3.02
N CYS A 118 6.99 -14.45 -4.00
CA CYS A 118 7.50 -14.71 -5.34
C CYS A 118 9.02 -14.41 -5.38
N LEU A 119 9.82 -15.42 -5.61
CA LEU A 119 11.26 -15.31 -5.80
C LEU A 119 11.57 -14.95 -7.26
N THR A 120 11.39 -13.67 -7.63
CA THR A 120 11.82 -13.18 -8.95
C THR A 120 13.36 -13.03 -8.98
N PRO A 121 13.99 -12.95 -10.17
CA PRO A 121 15.43 -12.70 -10.27
C PRO A 121 15.89 -11.49 -9.46
N ASP A 122 15.11 -10.37 -9.46
CA ASP A 122 15.46 -9.16 -8.72
C ASP A 122 15.33 -9.34 -7.21
N THR A 123 14.28 -10.04 -6.72
CA THR A 123 14.16 -10.33 -5.29
C THR A 123 15.24 -11.30 -4.83
N ALA A 124 15.59 -12.29 -5.62
CA ALA A 124 16.68 -13.22 -5.33
C ALA A 124 18.03 -12.49 -5.27
N ALA A 125 18.32 -11.59 -6.22
CA ALA A 125 19.54 -10.77 -6.22
C ALA A 125 19.61 -9.88 -4.98
N LEU A 126 18.51 -9.20 -4.61
CA LEU A 126 18.44 -8.38 -3.40
C LEU A 126 18.71 -9.20 -2.15
N MET A 127 18.09 -10.37 -2.02
CA MET A 127 18.26 -11.23 -0.83
C MET A 127 19.68 -11.79 -0.71
N ALA A 128 20.34 -12.10 -1.85
CA ALA A 128 21.68 -12.68 -1.87
C ALA A 128 22.79 -11.65 -1.60
N SER A 129 22.65 -10.43 -2.12
CA SER A 129 23.74 -9.45 -2.13
C SER A 129 23.41 -8.12 -1.47
N ARG A 130 22.14 -7.85 -1.14
CA ARG A 130 21.60 -6.54 -0.76
C ARG A 130 21.86 -5.43 -1.81
N GLN A 131 22.22 -5.81 -3.04
CA GLN A 131 22.50 -4.91 -4.15
C GLN A 131 21.43 -5.08 -5.23
N CYS A 132 20.62 -4.08 -5.43
CA CYS A 132 19.54 -4.13 -6.41
C CYS A 132 19.19 -2.73 -6.95
N PRO A 133 20.17 -1.99 -7.52
CA PRO A 133 19.89 -0.69 -8.11
C PRO A 133 18.99 -0.87 -9.35
N ASP A 134 18.05 0.07 -9.53
CA ASP A 134 17.08 0.09 -10.63
C ASP A 134 16.25 -1.21 -10.82
N CYS A 135 16.23 -2.10 -9.83
CA CYS A 135 15.48 -3.37 -9.86
C CYS A 135 13.97 -3.15 -9.94
N ASN A 136 13.29 -4.08 -10.61
CA ASN A 136 11.83 -4.14 -10.62
C ASN A 136 11.31 -5.01 -9.47
N LEU A 137 11.17 -4.40 -8.30
CA LEU A 137 10.62 -5.00 -7.08
C LEU A 137 9.14 -4.63 -6.88
N LYS A 138 8.43 -4.26 -7.96
CA LYS A 138 7.01 -3.90 -7.92
C LYS A 138 6.20 -5.02 -7.28
N ALA A 139 5.42 -4.67 -6.23
CA ALA A 139 4.60 -5.57 -5.43
C ALA A 139 5.36 -6.80 -4.89
N ALA A 140 6.69 -6.71 -4.75
CA ALA A 140 7.49 -7.75 -4.11
C ALA A 140 7.09 -7.93 -2.65
N THR A 141 7.14 -9.17 -2.16
CA THR A 141 6.89 -9.50 -0.75
C THR A 141 8.23 -9.49 0.00
N LEU A 142 8.55 -8.36 0.60
CA LEU A 142 9.80 -8.11 1.32
C LEU A 142 9.57 -7.92 2.83
N ALA A 143 8.37 -8.27 3.33
CA ALA A 143 8.01 -8.11 4.73
C ALA A 143 8.96 -8.90 5.64
N SER A 144 9.29 -8.30 6.78
CA SER A 144 10.18 -8.85 7.82
C SER A 144 11.60 -9.22 7.35
N LEU A 145 12.03 -8.76 6.17
CA LEU A 145 13.39 -9.00 5.70
C LEU A 145 14.38 -8.04 6.37
N ASP A 146 15.58 -8.55 6.65
CA ASP A 146 16.73 -7.72 6.98
C ASP A 146 17.37 -7.21 5.67
N LEU A 147 17.13 -5.93 5.39
CA LEU A 147 17.68 -5.19 4.24
C LEU A 147 18.54 -4.01 4.72
N GLU A 148 19.12 -4.13 5.94
CA GLU A 148 20.01 -3.10 6.49
C GLU A 148 21.18 -2.83 5.54
N GLY A 149 21.42 -1.53 5.24
CA GLY A 149 22.44 -1.08 4.31
C GLY A 149 22.22 -1.51 2.86
N ALA A 150 21.04 -1.99 2.48
CA ALA A 150 20.76 -2.39 1.11
C ALA A 150 20.91 -1.23 0.12
N PHE A 151 21.43 -1.51 -1.08
CA PHE A 151 21.58 -0.54 -2.15
C PHE A 151 20.43 -0.71 -3.16
N LEU A 152 19.41 0.12 -3.00
CA LEU A 152 18.13 0.09 -3.73
C LEU A 152 17.88 1.37 -4.54
N LYS A 153 18.97 2.07 -4.87
CA LYS A 153 18.89 3.32 -5.63
C LYS A 153 18.13 3.12 -6.95
N GLY A 154 17.11 3.97 -7.20
CA GLY A 154 16.28 3.91 -8.40
C GLY A 154 15.32 2.70 -8.48
N ALA A 155 15.33 1.80 -7.49
CA ALA A 155 14.50 0.60 -7.54
C ALA A 155 13.00 0.93 -7.58
N ASN A 156 12.23 0.14 -8.32
CA ASN A 156 10.77 0.21 -8.34
C ASN A 156 10.19 -0.73 -7.29
N LEU A 157 9.85 -0.18 -6.13
CA LEU A 157 9.19 -0.85 -5.00
C LEU A 157 7.69 -0.49 -4.92
N SER A 158 7.10 0.03 -6.00
CA SER A 158 5.69 0.41 -5.99
C SER A 158 4.81 -0.78 -5.61
N ARG A 159 3.86 -0.56 -4.68
CA ARG A 159 2.97 -1.59 -4.11
C ARG A 159 3.69 -2.74 -3.39
N ALA A 160 4.99 -2.67 -3.14
CA ALA A 160 5.70 -3.70 -2.40
C ALA A 160 5.21 -3.79 -0.95
N SER A 161 5.27 -5.00 -0.37
CA SER A 161 5.05 -5.25 1.05
C SER A 161 6.40 -5.25 1.77
N LEU A 162 6.62 -4.25 2.62
CA LEU A 162 7.86 -4.02 3.38
C LEU A 162 7.60 -4.03 4.89
N SER A 163 6.39 -4.37 5.34
CA SER A 163 6.03 -4.27 6.75
C SER A 163 7.00 -5.06 7.63
N GLN A 164 7.46 -4.42 8.72
CA GLN A 164 8.43 -4.98 9.66
C GLN A 164 9.83 -5.28 9.06
N ALA A 165 10.11 -4.86 7.81
CA ALA A 165 11.46 -4.99 7.25
C ALA A 165 12.42 -3.98 7.91
N SER A 166 13.70 -4.33 7.99
CA SER A 166 14.77 -3.39 8.35
C SER A 166 15.42 -2.83 7.09
N LEU A 167 15.34 -1.52 6.89
CA LEU A 167 16.01 -0.76 5.83
C LEU A 167 16.94 0.30 6.45
N ALA A 168 17.38 0.06 7.71
CA ALA A 168 18.27 0.99 8.40
C ALA A 168 19.56 1.20 7.58
N GLY A 169 19.96 2.45 7.36
CA GLY A 169 21.14 2.80 6.58
C GLY A 169 21.09 2.45 5.09
N ALA A 170 19.95 1.95 4.57
CA ALA A 170 19.83 1.61 3.15
C ALA A 170 19.83 2.86 2.25
N ASP A 171 20.35 2.73 1.02
CA ASP A 171 20.25 3.76 -0.02
C ASP A 171 19.08 3.47 -0.96
N LEU A 172 17.99 4.23 -0.79
CA LEU A 172 16.81 4.20 -1.65
C LEU A 172 16.71 5.47 -2.52
N THR A 173 17.80 6.21 -2.69
CA THR A 173 17.79 7.45 -3.47
C THR A 173 17.05 7.27 -4.80
N ARG A 174 16.02 8.10 -5.06
CA ARG A 174 15.14 8.06 -6.25
C ARG A 174 14.33 6.77 -6.44
N ALA A 175 14.20 5.94 -5.42
CA ALA A 175 13.35 4.77 -5.50
C ALA A 175 11.87 5.16 -5.58
N ASN A 176 11.06 4.33 -6.22
CA ASN A 176 9.61 4.46 -6.29
C ASN A 176 8.96 3.51 -5.28
N LEU A 177 8.37 4.06 -4.20
CA LEU A 177 7.61 3.34 -3.19
C LEU A 177 6.11 3.74 -3.21
N THR A 178 5.60 4.20 -4.35
CA THR A 178 4.19 4.58 -4.47
C THR A 178 3.27 3.42 -4.06
N GLN A 179 2.30 3.72 -3.19
CA GLN A 179 1.34 2.72 -2.69
C GLN A 179 1.98 1.52 -1.96
N ALA A 180 3.26 1.58 -1.59
CA ALA A 180 3.90 0.53 -0.81
C ALA A 180 3.28 0.40 0.59
N VAL A 181 3.31 -0.83 1.13
CA VAL A 181 2.88 -1.13 2.49
C VAL A 181 4.14 -1.35 3.33
N ALA A 182 4.52 -0.34 4.12
CA ALA A 182 5.74 -0.34 4.91
C ALA A 182 5.46 0.01 6.38
N ARG A 183 4.46 -0.69 6.98
CA ARG A 183 4.09 -0.50 8.37
C ARG A 183 5.16 -1.09 9.29
N TYR A 184 5.51 -0.37 10.37
CA TYR A 184 6.53 -0.79 11.33
C TYR A 184 7.90 -1.05 10.68
N THR A 185 8.19 -0.43 9.55
CA THR A 185 9.45 -0.60 8.81
C THR A 185 10.51 0.31 9.41
N GLY A 186 11.72 -0.22 9.60
CA GLY A 186 12.87 0.57 10.05
C GLY A 186 13.57 1.24 8.86
N PHE A 187 13.54 2.58 8.82
CA PHE A 187 14.29 3.41 7.85
C PHE A 187 15.33 4.31 8.54
N GLN A 188 15.76 3.95 9.75
CA GLN A 188 16.69 4.79 10.50
C GLN A 188 17.97 5.04 9.69
N LYS A 189 18.40 6.31 9.63
CA LYS A 189 19.64 6.74 8.95
C LYS A 189 19.70 6.37 7.46
N SER A 190 18.60 5.98 6.84
CA SER A 190 18.55 5.64 5.41
C SER A 190 18.64 6.90 4.52
N LEU A 191 19.16 6.70 3.29
CA LEU A 191 19.23 7.72 2.27
C LEU A 191 17.96 7.66 1.41
N LEU A 192 17.06 8.62 1.59
CA LEU A 192 15.74 8.67 0.96
C LEU A 192 15.59 9.91 0.04
N LEU A 193 16.70 10.44 -0.48
CA LEU A 193 16.68 11.60 -1.35
C LEU A 193 15.80 11.36 -2.60
N GLU A 194 14.83 12.24 -2.82
CA GLU A 194 13.94 12.19 -3.99
C GLU A 194 13.14 10.88 -4.13
N VAL A 195 12.90 10.15 -3.04
CA VAL A 195 12.04 8.97 -3.03
C VAL A 195 10.58 9.37 -3.20
N ASP A 196 9.81 8.56 -3.93
CA ASP A 196 8.36 8.73 -4.07
C ASP A 196 7.62 7.73 -3.16
N PHE A 197 7.04 8.24 -2.06
CA PHE A 197 6.16 7.53 -1.13
C PHE A 197 4.68 7.92 -1.31
N THR A 198 4.29 8.46 -2.47
CA THR A 198 2.89 8.87 -2.71
C THR A 198 1.93 7.72 -2.41
N GLU A 199 0.92 7.98 -1.56
CA GLU A 199 -0.08 7.01 -1.11
C GLU A 199 0.49 5.77 -0.37
N ALA A 200 1.75 5.80 0.06
CA ALA A 200 2.33 4.70 0.83
C ALA A 200 1.74 4.63 2.25
N ASN A 201 1.64 3.41 2.79
CA ASN A 201 1.31 3.19 4.19
C ASN A 201 2.59 3.00 5.01
N LEU A 202 2.96 4.03 5.75
CA LEU A 202 4.15 4.14 6.59
C LEU A 202 3.80 4.17 8.09
N THR A 203 2.61 3.65 8.46
CA THR A 203 2.14 3.66 9.86
C THR A 203 3.18 3.04 10.78
N ALA A 204 3.53 3.76 11.86
CA ALA A 204 4.46 3.35 12.90
C ALA A 204 5.87 2.96 12.38
N SER A 205 6.26 3.44 11.18
CA SER A 205 7.63 3.26 10.70
C SER A 205 8.60 4.23 11.35
N ASP A 206 9.86 3.83 11.43
CA ASP A 206 10.92 4.60 12.08
C ASP A 206 11.89 5.20 11.05
N PHE A 207 11.82 6.52 10.90
CA PHE A 207 12.69 7.35 10.05
C PHE A 207 13.69 8.18 10.88
N SER A 208 13.98 7.78 12.12
CA SER A 208 14.91 8.55 12.96
C SER A 208 16.24 8.79 12.25
N GLU A 209 16.69 10.03 12.23
CA GLU A 209 17.91 10.47 11.56
C GLU A 209 17.99 10.15 10.05
N ALA A 210 16.88 9.81 9.38
CA ALA A 210 16.85 9.54 7.96
C ALA A 210 16.93 10.82 7.11
N TYR A 211 17.43 10.69 5.87
CA TYR A 211 17.64 11.80 4.93
C TYR A 211 16.53 11.82 3.87
N LEU A 212 15.42 12.52 4.17
CA LEU A 212 14.19 12.57 3.36
C LEU A 212 14.08 13.84 2.49
N ARG A 213 15.21 14.43 2.09
CA ARG A 213 15.16 15.67 1.30
C ARG A 213 14.46 15.45 -0.03
N LYS A 214 13.51 16.38 -0.35
CA LYS A 214 12.74 16.37 -1.60
C LYS A 214 11.91 15.09 -1.82
N THR A 215 11.65 14.31 -0.78
CA THR A 215 10.74 13.16 -0.90
C THR A 215 9.33 13.61 -1.21
N LEU A 216 8.59 12.77 -1.94
CA LEU A 216 7.17 12.91 -2.16
C LEU A 216 6.42 11.99 -1.19
N LEU A 217 5.65 12.56 -0.29
CA LEU A 217 4.84 11.86 0.71
C LEU A 217 3.35 12.28 0.56
N VAL A 218 2.94 12.59 -0.67
CA VAL A 218 1.58 13.05 -0.97
C VAL A 218 0.57 11.95 -0.61
N ASN A 219 -0.40 12.30 0.25
CA ASN A 219 -1.43 11.37 0.75
C ASN A 219 -0.85 10.11 1.44
N ALA A 220 0.41 10.12 1.86
CA ALA A 220 1.00 9.01 2.61
C ALA A 220 0.41 8.93 4.03
N ILE A 221 0.34 7.71 4.58
CA ILE A 221 -0.11 7.46 5.95
C ILE A 221 1.11 7.27 6.84
N LEU A 222 1.39 8.24 7.70
CA LEU A 222 2.51 8.26 8.65
C LEU A 222 2.01 8.30 10.11
N SER A 223 0.80 7.80 10.39
CA SER A 223 0.29 7.76 11.75
C SER A 223 1.27 7.02 12.66
N ASP A 224 1.58 7.61 13.82
CA ASP A 224 2.52 7.10 14.82
C ASP A 224 3.97 6.89 14.30
N ALA A 225 4.31 7.42 13.13
CA ALA A 225 5.67 7.30 12.60
C ALA A 225 6.66 8.13 13.43
N VAL A 226 7.89 7.65 13.52
CA VAL A 226 8.98 8.31 14.21
C VAL A 226 9.89 8.98 13.19
N LEU A 227 10.00 10.31 13.23
CA LEU A 227 10.84 11.12 12.33
C LEU A 227 11.82 12.00 13.15
N GLU A 228 12.22 11.53 14.33
CA GLU A 228 13.10 12.29 15.21
C GLU A 228 14.43 12.61 14.51
N LYS A 229 14.79 13.90 14.50
CA LYS A 229 16.01 14.41 13.86
C LYS A 229 16.16 14.09 12.37
N ALA A 230 15.06 13.70 11.70
CA ALA A 230 15.08 13.43 10.26
C ALA A 230 15.24 14.75 9.46
N ASP A 231 15.90 14.65 8.30
CA ASP A 231 16.05 15.76 7.36
C ASP A 231 14.96 15.68 6.27
N LEU A 232 13.85 16.42 6.46
CA LEU A 232 12.72 16.48 5.52
C LEU A 232 12.76 17.75 4.65
N ARG A 233 13.88 18.45 4.54
CA ARG A 233 13.95 19.72 3.80
C ARG A 233 13.38 19.59 2.40
N GLN A 234 12.47 20.49 2.04
CA GLN A 234 11.83 20.54 0.73
C GLN A 234 10.97 19.29 0.40
N ALA A 235 10.66 18.43 1.37
CA ALA A 235 9.73 17.33 1.17
C ALA A 235 8.29 17.83 0.92
N VAL A 236 7.47 17.02 0.25
CA VAL A 236 6.06 17.31 -0.06
C VAL A 236 5.17 16.32 0.67
N LEU A 237 4.48 16.81 1.72
CA LEU A 237 3.56 16.04 2.56
C LEU A 237 2.11 16.53 2.39
N HIS A 238 1.74 16.98 1.18
CA HIS A 238 0.38 17.43 0.91
C HIS A 238 -0.62 16.30 1.18
N GLY A 239 -1.63 16.57 2.05
CA GLY A 239 -2.66 15.59 2.40
C GLY A 239 -2.16 14.37 3.18
N ALA A 240 -0.93 14.36 3.66
CA ALA A 240 -0.40 13.25 4.45
C ALA A 240 -1.13 13.13 5.80
N VAL A 241 -1.33 11.90 6.28
CA VAL A 241 -1.88 11.61 7.60
C VAL A 241 -0.73 11.33 8.56
N MET A 242 -0.48 12.25 9.50
CA MET A 242 0.64 12.20 10.43
C MET A 242 0.15 12.21 11.90
N THR A 243 -1.04 11.70 12.14
CA THR A 243 -1.64 11.67 13.47
C THR A 243 -0.72 10.95 14.45
N GLY A 244 -0.36 11.60 15.57
CA GLY A 244 0.53 11.05 16.58
C GLY A 244 2.00 10.89 16.15
N ALA A 245 2.40 11.40 14.97
CA ALA A 245 3.78 11.29 14.50
C ALA A 245 4.75 12.08 15.39
N ARG A 246 5.97 11.59 15.58
CA ARG A 246 7.02 12.20 16.39
C ARG A 246 8.09 12.81 15.50
N LEU A 247 8.18 14.16 15.50
CA LEU A 247 9.13 14.93 14.67
C LEU A 247 10.08 15.77 15.52
N THR A 248 10.33 15.33 16.76
CA THR A 248 11.20 16.07 17.69
C THR A 248 12.56 16.35 17.08
N GLY A 249 12.93 17.63 16.97
CA GLY A 249 14.20 18.08 16.42
C GLY A 249 14.39 17.83 14.91
N ALA A 250 13.35 17.45 14.16
CA ALA A 250 13.43 17.25 12.72
C ALA A 250 13.61 18.57 11.96
N ASP A 251 14.26 18.53 10.79
CA ASP A 251 14.36 19.68 9.88
C ASP A 251 13.30 19.59 8.77
N LEU A 252 12.25 20.39 8.92
CA LEU A 252 11.15 20.54 7.97
C LEU A 252 11.20 21.89 7.24
N SER A 253 12.37 22.51 7.15
CA SER A 253 12.46 23.83 6.52
C SER A 253 12.03 23.77 5.04
N GLY A 254 11.11 24.68 4.69
CA GLY A 254 10.53 24.77 3.33
C GLY A 254 9.63 23.59 2.93
N VAL A 255 9.20 22.75 3.87
CA VAL A 255 8.30 21.61 3.61
C VAL A 255 6.89 22.08 3.25
N SER A 256 6.17 21.29 2.43
CA SER A 256 4.75 21.49 2.18
C SER A 256 3.91 20.51 2.99
N LEU A 257 3.22 21.00 4.02
CA LEU A 257 2.28 20.29 4.88
C LEU A 257 0.82 20.71 4.60
N LYS A 258 0.54 21.22 3.39
CA LYS A 258 -0.82 21.67 3.04
C LYS A 258 -1.82 20.54 3.21
N MET A 259 -2.96 20.84 3.86
CA MET A 259 -4.05 19.87 4.05
C MET A 259 -3.64 18.56 4.79
N ALA A 260 -2.47 18.52 5.41
CA ALA A 260 -2.04 17.35 6.19
C ALA A 260 -2.81 17.26 7.51
N ASP A 261 -3.04 16.03 7.97
CA ASP A 261 -3.54 15.78 9.32
C ASP A 261 -2.35 15.59 10.27
N LEU A 262 -2.08 16.60 11.09
CA LEU A 262 -1.01 16.65 12.08
C LEU A 262 -1.55 16.49 13.50
N SER A 263 -2.79 15.98 13.66
CA SER A 263 -3.41 15.83 14.97
C SER A 263 -2.50 15.04 15.91
N GLN A 264 -2.28 15.59 17.11
CA GLN A 264 -1.43 15.00 18.16
C GLN A 264 0.04 14.78 17.78
N ALA A 265 0.51 15.31 16.65
CA ALA A 265 1.90 15.22 16.26
C ALA A 265 2.82 16.07 17.16
N ASP A 266 4.03 15.59 17.40
CA ASP A 266 5.04 16.27 18.23
C ASP A 266 6.15 16.89 17.37
N PHE A 267 6.11 18.23 17.24
CA PHE A 267 7.13 19.04 16.55
C PHE A 267 8.09 19.74 17.53
N THR A 268 8.24 19.23 18.77
CA THR A 268 9.10 19.88 19.77
C THR A 268 10.51 20.08 19.23
N GLY A 269 10.98 21.35 19.23
CA GLY A 269 12.29 21.72 18.73
C GLY A 269 12.52 21.53 17.22
N ALA A 270 11.48 21.22 16.45
CA ALA A 270 11.61 21.03 14.99
C ALA A 270 11.83 22.37 14.26
N ASN A 271 12.55 22.33 13.13
CA ASN A 271 12.74 23.47 12.25
C ASN A 271 11.66 23.49 11.15
N LEU A 272 10.66 24.34 11.29
CA LEU A 272 9.57 24.58 10.33
C LEU A 272 9.73 25.93 9.58
N ASN A 273 10.93 26.51 9.55
CA ASN A 273 11.15 27.80 8.89
C ASN A 273 10.74 27.71 7.41
N GLY A 274 9.86 28.63 6.98
CA GLY A 274 9.36 28.68 5.61
C GLY A 274 8.43 27.51 5.22
N ALA A 275 8.04 26.65 6.14
CA ALA A 275 7.10 25.56 5.90
C ALA A 275 5.69 26.07 5.53
N ASN A 276 4.92 25.31 4.79
CA ASN A 276 3.55 25.67 4.39
C ASN A 276 2.54 24.72 5.02
N LEU A 277 1.78 25.22 6.02
CA LEU A 277 0.77 24.49 6.78
C LEU A 277 -0.68 24.86 6.39
N VAL A 278 -0.91 25.54 5.26
CA VAL A 278 -2.26 26.00 4.87
C VAL A 278 -3.24 24.84 4.86
N GLY A 279 -4.33 24.98 5.64
CA GLY A 279 -5.40 23.98 5.74
C GLY A 279 -5.01 22.70 6.47
N ALA A 280 -3.84 22.63 7.11
CA ALA A 280 -3.48 21.49 7.95
C ALA A 280 -4.35 21.44 9.21
N ILE A 281 -4.64 20.23 9.70
CA ILE A 281 -5.30 19.96 10.97
C ILE A 281 -4.20 19.79 12.02
N ILE A 282 -4.26 20.58 13.11
CA ILE A 282 -3.22 20.60 14.16
C ILE A 282 -3.78 20.32 15.56
N ASP A 283 -4.93 19.68 15.67
CA ASP A 283 -5.60 19.41 16.93
C ASP A 283 -4.72 18.58 17.88
N GLY A 284 -4.38 19.16 19.03
CA GLY A 284 -3.50 18.51 20.00
C GLY A 284 -2.03 18.41 19.60
N ALA A 285 -1.62 18.96 18.43
CA ALA A 285 -0.21 18.99 18.06
C ALA A 285 0.59 19.91 18.97
N THR A 286 1.83 19.53 19.28
CA THR A 286 2.77 20.40 20.03
C THR A 286 3.84 20.98 19.11
N PHE A 287 4.12 22.27 19.29
CA PHE A 287 5.17 23.00 18.60
C PHE A 287 6.17 23.62 19.61
N ALA A 288 6.27 23.06 20.83
CA ALA A 288 7.17 23.58 21.85
C ALA A 288 8.58 23.76 21.26
N ASP A 289 9.18 24.94 21.42
CA ASP A 289 10.51 25.28 20.93
C ASP A 289 10.73 25.13 19.40
N ALA A 290 9.67 24.88 18.62
CA ALA A 290 9.77 24.78 17.15
C ALA A 290 10.06 26.15 16.51
N TYR A 291 10.91 26.18 15.48
CA TYR A 291 11.23 27.38 14.71
C TYR A 291 10.23 27.53 13.57
N LEU A 292 9.49 28.64 13.54
CA LEU A 292 8.38 28.87 12.60
C LEU A 292 8.57 30.14 11.74
N VAL A 293 9.75 30.73 11.71
CA VAL A 293 10.00 31.99 10.99
C VAL A 293 9.71 31.83 9.49
N GLY A 294 8.83 32.68 8.98
CA GLY A 294 8.44 32.66 7.56
C GLY A 294 7.52 31.51 7.17
N ALA A 295 7.13 30.62 8.10
CA ALA A 295 6.14 29.59 7.82
C ALA A 295 4.80 30.20 7.43
N VAL A 296 4.06 29.57 6.51
CA VAL A 296 2.68 29.95 6.21
C VAL A 296 1.77 29.08 7.05
N TRP A 297 1.08 29.69 8.01
CA TRP A 297 0.28 28.99 9.01
C TRP A 297 -1.03 28.45 8.41
N ILE A 298 -1.78 27.69 9.21
CA ILE A 298 -3.01 27.00 8.78
C ILE A 298 -4.06 27.96 8.16
N ASN A 299 -4.09 29.22 8.60
CA ASN A 299 -5.00 30.27 8.11
C ASN A 299 -4.45 31.08 6.90
N GLY A 300 -3.32 30.67 6.35
CA GLY A 300 -2.67 31.31 5.21
C GLY A 300 -1.82 32.53 5.55
N LYS A 301 -1.74 32.96 6.82
CA LYS A 301 -0.87 34.06 7.23
C LYS A 301 0.55 33.57 7.50
N ARG A 302 1.51 34.46 7.29
CA ARG A 302 2.94 34.16 7.49
C ARG A 302 3.35 34.45 8.95
N CYS A 303 4.11 33.55 9.52
CA CYS A 303 4.70 33.72 10.84
C CYS A 303 5.88 34.69 10.77
N GLU A 304 5.90 35.70 11.67
CA GLU A 304 6.93 36.76 11.73
C GLU A 304 8.23 36.29 12.39
N ALA A 305 9.23 37.16 12.37
CA ALA A 305 10.48 36.96 13.10
C ALA A 305 10.23 36.71 14.60
N GLY A 306 10.98 35.78 15.20
CA GLY A 306 10.81 35.41 16.61
C GLY A 306 9.65 34.43 16.86
N SER A 307 9.04 33.85 15.80
CA SER A 307 8.06 32.77 15.95
C SER A 307 8.74 31.48 16.40
N ILE A 308 8.77 31.25 17.71
CA ILE A 308 9.28 30.02 18.36
C ILE A 308 8.17 29.45 19.23
N GLY A 309 7.88 28.17 19.08
CA GLY A 309 6.82 27.46 19.80
C GLY A 309 5.40 27.87 19.40
N ARG A 310 5.23 29.02 18.77
CA ARG A 310 3.97 29.54 18.24
C ARG A 310 4.20 30.46 17.04
N CYS A 311 3.21 30.54 16.16
CA CYS A 311 3.22 31.48 15.04
C CYS A 311 2.78 32.88 15.52
N ASN A 312 3.67 33.86 15.51
CA ASN A 312 3.35 35.25 15.69
C ASN A 312 2.94 35.83 14.32
N GLN A 313 1.75 36.50 14.24
CA GLN A 313 1.14 37.01 12.99
C GLN A 313 0.82 38.51 13.12
#